data_f4b414242cad963e04a02b7e9dcef6a2
#
_entry.id   f4b414242cad963e04a02b7e9dcef6a2
#
_cell.length_a   1.000
_cell.length_b   1.000
_cell.length_c   1.000
_cell.angle_alpha   90.00
_cell.angle_beta   90.00
_cell.angle_gamma   90.00
#
_symmetry.space_group_name_H-M   'P 1'
#
loop_
_entity.id
_entity.type
_entity.pdbx_description
1 polymer ?
#
loop_
_entity_poly.entity_id
_entity_poly.type
_entity_poly.pdbx_seq_one_letter_code
_entity_poly.pdbx_strand_id
1 'polypeptide(L)'
;MSNSIIGQNAPDFVLQADDGKMFDSRSLHGEWRIIFFYSKHNSPTCKRGCLTFKEQYELFKSSGCSIVGVGPGAFEKLKEFKSSIGDLPFPLLADVERAVGISYNIPLHLGQFPTKSSFVIGPDNKVHYVYDWLFRPRRHVAKILADMVE
;
A
#
# COMPACT_ATOMS: atom_id res chain seq x y z
N MET A 1 -9.54 14.93 -5.70
CA MET A 1 -8.92 15.82 -4.71
C MET A 1 -7.49 15.37 -4.47
N SER A 2 -6.55 16.26 -4.58
CA SER A 2 -5.15 15.92 -4.39
C SER A 2 -4.84 15.67 -2.91
N ASN A 3 -3.93 14.73 -2.65
CA ASN A 3 -3.48 14.45 -1.30
C ASN A 3 -2.44 15.50 -0.88
N SER A 4 -2.65 16.12 0.28
CA SER A 4 -1.82 17.23 0.76
C SER A 4 -0.41 16.81 1.19
N ILE A 5 -0.10 15.52 1.30
CA ILE A 5 1.24 15.07 1.72
C ILE A 5 2.23 14.93 0.57
N ILE A 6 1.82 15.14 -0.67
CA ILE A 6 2.76 15.11 -1.80
C ILE A 6 3.85 16.16 -1.57
N GLY A 7 5.11 15.74 -1.68
CA GLY A 7 6.28 16.61 -1.44
C GLY A 7 6.72 16.66 0.01
N GLN A 8 5.94 16.08 0.93
CA GLN A 8 6.29 16.03 2.35
C GLN A 8 6.92 14.69 2.70
N ASN A 9 7.56 14.64 3.87
CA ASN A 9 8.12 13.39 4.37
C ASN A 9 7.00 12.36 4.60
N ALA A 10 7.21 11.14 4.15
CA ALA A 10 6.27 10.06 4.39
C ALA A 10 6.28 9.71 5.89
N PRO A 11 5.11 9.65 6.54
CA PRO A 11 5.06 9.26 7.95
C PRO A 11 5.60 7.85 8.16
N ASP A 12 6.47 7.68 9.16
CA ASP A 12 6.95 6.37 9.55
C ASP A 12 5.95 5.66 10.44
N PHE A 13 6.02 4.32 10.47
CA PHE A 13 5.09 3.52 11.25
C PHE A 13 5.69 2.16 11.58
N VAL A 14 5.11 1.51 12.58
CA VAL A 14 5.40 0.12 12.93
C VAL A 14 4.06 -0.60 13.03
N LEU A 15 3.85 -1.63 12.22
CA LEU A 15 2.61 -2.39 12.18
C LEU A 15 2.92 -3.89 12.14
N GLN A 16 1.98 -4.71 12.63
CA GLN A 16 2.12 -6.14 12.55
C GLN A 16 1.88 -6.63 11.13
N ALA A 17 2.81 -7.43 10.60
CA ALA A 17 2.72 -7.99 9.27
C ALA A 17 1.99 -9.34 9.28
N ASP A 18 1.65 -9.83 8.09
CA ASP A 18 0.92 -11.08 7.91
C ASP A 18 1.69 -12.33 8.38
N ASP A 19 3.01 -12.22 8.58
CA ASP A 19 3.81 -13.29 9.17
C ASP A 19 3.83 -13.26 10.71
N GLY A 20 3.11 -12.31 11.31
CA GLY A 20 3.05 -12.12 12.75
C GLY A 20 4.13 -11.23 13.34
N LYS A 21 5.16 -10.89 12.56
CA LYS A 21 6.25 -10.04 13.02
C LYS A 21 5.91 -8.56 12.86
N MET A 22 6.56 -7.72 13.64
CA MET A 22 6.39 -6.28 13.51
C MET A 22 7.23 -5.76 12.34
N PHE A 23 6.62 -4.91 11.53
CA PHE A 23 7.28 -4.28 10.39
C PHE A 23 7.48 -2.80 10.68
N ASP A 24 8.72 -2.34 10.58
CA ASP A 24 9.07 -0.93 10.78
C ASP A 24 9.36 -0.30 9.42
N SER A 25 8.62 0.73 9.04
CA SER A 25 8.78 1.39 7.74
C SER A 25 10.16 2.00 7.54
N ARG A 26 10.89 2.28 8.61
CA ARG A 26 12.25 2.82 8.53
C ARG A 26 13.23 1.87 7.86
N SER A 27 12.90 0.57 7.82
CA SER A 27 13.73 -0.40 7.09
C SER A 27 13.77 -0.14 5.57
N LEU A 28 12.86 0.69 5.07
CA LEU A 28 12.77 1.04 3.64
C LEU A 28 13.34 2.43 3.33
N HIS A 29 13.92 3.12 4.31
CA HIS A 29 14.52 4.44 4.07
C HIS A 29 15.65 4.34 3.06
N GLY A 30 15.74 5.32 2.16
CA GLY A 30 16.78 5.36 1.13
C GLY A 30 16.43 4.61 -0.13
N GLU A 31 15.27 3.97 -0.20
CA GLU A 31 14.82 3.19 -1.36
C GLU A 31 13.50 3.75 -1.89
N TRP A 32 13.28 3.57 -3.19
CA TRP A 32 11.94 3.74 -3.74
C TRP A 32 11.01 2.70 -3.12
N ARG A 33 9.80 3.10 -2.77
CA ARG A 33 8.82 2.17 -2.22
C ARG A 33 7.40 2.60 -2.52
N ILE A 34 6.54 1.61 -2.63
CA ILE A 34 5.10 1.80 -2.77
C ILE A 34 4.44 1.28 -1.52
N ILE A 35 3.62 2.12 -0.91
CA ILE A 35 2.75 1.71 0.18
C ILE A 35 1.33 1.84 -0.35
N PHE A 36 0.66 0.72 -0.55
CA PHE A 36 -0.72 0.74 -1.02
C PHE A 36 -1.68 0.38 0.11
N PHE A 37 -2.76 1.14 0.19
CA PHE A 37 -3.80 0.94 1.19
C PHE A 37 -5.02 0.37 0.51
N TYR A 38 -5.55 -0.74 1.03
CA TYR A 38 -6.80 -1.30 0.53
C TYR A 38 -7.91 -1.09 1.56
N SER A 39 -9.17 -1.14 1.09
CA SER A 39 -10.29 -0.70 1.92
C SER A 39 -11.01 -1.83 2.64
N LYS A 40 -11.00 -3.04 2.09
CA LYS A 40 -11.74 -4.17 2.64
C LYS A 40 -11.01 -5.48 2.36
N HIS A 41 -11.07 -6.40 3.33
CA HIS A 41 -10.43 -7.70 3.19
C HIS A 41 -11.15 -8.65 2.24
N ASN A 42 -12.44 -8.47 2.00
CA ASN A 42 -13.22 -9.35 1.13
C ASN A 42 -13.66 -8.69 -0.17
N SER A 43 -13.06 -7.57 -0.52
CA SER A 43 -13.40 -6.86 -1.75
C SER A 43 -12.71 -7.50 -2.96
N PRO A 44 -13.44 -7.86 -4.03
CA PRO A 44 -12.81 -8.36 -5.26
C PRO A 44 -11.82 -7.38 -5.86
N THR A 45 -12.10 -6.08 -5.78
CA THR A 45 -11.19 -5.04 -6.29
C THR A 45 -9.89 -5.00 -5.50
N CYS A 46 -9.96 -5.11 -4.18
CA CYS A 46 -8.77 -5.14 -3.34
C CYS A 46 -7.93 -6.38 -3.60
N LYS A 47 -8.57 -7.55 -3.76
CA LYS A 47 -7.88 -8.79 -4.12
C LYS A 47 -7.17 -8.66 -5.46
N ARG A 48 -7.86 -8.12 -6.46
CA ARG A 48 -7.27 -7.91 -7.78
C ARG A 48 -6.08 -6.95 -7.73
N GLY A 49 -6.18 -5.91 -6.92
CA GLY A 49 -5.08 -4.96 -6.73
C GLY A 49 -3.83 -5.64 -6.18
N CYS A 50 -4.00 -6.43 -5.12
CA CYS A 50 -2.88 -7.19 -4.54
C CYS A 50 -2.28 -8.17 -5.55
N LEU A 51 -3.12 -8.89 -6.30
CA LEU A 51 -2.65 -9.84 -7.30
C LEU A 51 -1.95 -9.16 -8.46
N THR A 52 -2.39 -7.97 -8.85
CA THR A 52 -1.73 -7.19 -9.90
C THR A 52 -0.35 -6.73 -9.44
N PHE A 53 -0.20 -6.26 -8.20
CA PHE A 53 1.11 -5.95 -7.65
C PHE A 53 1.99 -7.20 -7.60
N LYS A 54 1.43 -8.35 -7.26
CA LYS A 54 2.17 -9.62 -7.27
C LYS A 54 2.67 -9.95 -8.67
N GLU A 55 1.81 -9.82 -9.69
CA GLU A 55 2.20 -10.09 -11.09
C GLU A 55 3.34 -9.20 -11.56
N GLN A 56 3.37 -7.95 -11.10
CA GLN A 56 4.34 -6.95 -11.53
C GLN A 56 5.52 -6.80 -10.55
N TYR A 57 5.57 -7.62 -9.53
CA TYR A 57 6.54 -7.48 -8.44
C TYR A 57 7.99 -7.44 -8.94
N GLU A 58 8.36 -8.32 -9.86
CA GLU A 58 9.72 -8.39 -10.36
C GLU A 58 10.15 -7.12 -11.11
N LEU A 59 9.21 -6.48 -11.81
CA LEU A 59 9.48 -5.21 -12.48
C LEU A 59 9.75 -4.10 -11.47
N PHE A 60 8.95 -4.02 -10.41
CA PHE A 60 9.19 -3.04 -9.35
C PHE A 60 10.52 -3.31 -8.66
N LYS A 61 10.79 -4.56 -8.32
CA LYS A 61 12.03 -4.94 -7.64
C LYS A 61 13.25 -4.61 -8.48
N SER A 62 13.23 -4.92 -9.78
CA SER A 62 14.34 -4.61 -10.67
C SER A 62 14.53 -3.12 -10.88
N SER A 63 13.50 -2.31 -10.63
CA SER A 63 13.57 -0.85 -10.64
C SER A 63 14.01 -0.27 -9.29
N GLY A 64 14.36 -1.12 -8.34
CA GLY A 64 14.78 -0.69 -7.00
C GLY A 64 13.63 -0.26 -6.09
N CYS A 65 12.43 -0.79 -6.32
CA CYS A 65 11.23 -0.39 -5.59
C CYS A 65 10.68 -1.54 -4.75
N SER A 66 10.47 -1.28 -3.47
CA SER A 66 9.81 -2.21 -2.54
C SER A 66 8.32 -1.95 -2.51
N ILE A 67 7.54 -2.97 -2.18
CA ILE A 67 6.08 -2.88 -2.10
C ILE A 67 5.61 -3.34 -0.72
N VAL A 68 4.69 -2.59 -0.15
CA VAL A 68 4.06 -2.93 1.13
C VAL A 68 2.56 -2.64 1.02
N GLY A 69 1.73 -3.59 1.44
CA GLY A 69 0.29 -3.38 1.48
C GLY A 69 -0.19 -3.13 2.91
N VAL A 70 -1.12 -2.20 3.09
CA VAL A 70 -1.68 -1.87 4.41
C VAL A 70 -3.20 -2.01 4.33
N GLY A 71 -3.75 -2.84 5.20
CA GLY A 71 -5.18 -3.07 5.26
C GLY A 71 -5.77 -2.67 6.60
N PRO A 72 -7.06 -2.34 6.63
CA PRO A 72 -7.74 -1.98 7.87
C PRO A 72 -8.03 -3.23 8.70
N GLY A 73 -8.17 -3.04 10.02
CA GLY A 73 -8.61 -4.08 10.91
C GLY A 73 -7.51 -4.91 11.51
N ALA A 74 -7.92 -5.92 12.26
CA ALA A 74 -7.02 -6.71 13.09
C ALA A 74 -6.21 -7.72 12.26
N PHE A 75 -5.14 -8.23 12.88
CA PHE A 75 -4.25 -9.22 12.31
C PHE A 75 -5.00 -10.46 11.78
N GLU A 76 -6.02 -10.91 12.49
CA GLU A 76 -6.82 -12.08 12.09
C GLU A 76 -7.53 -11.86 10.75
N LYS A 77 -8.02 -10.65 10.52
CA LYS A 77 -8.64 -10.28 9.25
C LYS A 77 -7.63 -10.26 8.12
N LEU A 78 -6.43 -9.80 8.41
CA LEU A 78 -5.33 -9.79 7.46
C LEU A 78 -4.96 -11.22 7.04
N LYS A 79 -4.91 -12.15 8.00
CA LYS A 79 -4.64 -13.56 7.72
C LYS A 79 -5.72 -14.19 6.85
N GLU A 80 -6.98 -13.89 7.13
CA GLU A 80 -8.10 -14.37 6.31
C GLU A 80 -7.98 -13.88 4.87
N PHE A 81 -7.65 -12.61 4.71
CA PHE A 81 -7.47 -12.02 3.37
C PHE A 81 -6.33 -12.71 2.63
N LYS A 82 -5.20 -12.90 3.28
CA LYS A 82 -4.04 -13.59 2.69
C LYS A 82 -4.39 -15.02 2.29
N SER A 83 -5.14 -15.73 3.13
CA SER A 83 -5.58 -17.10 2.80
C SER A 83 -6.40 -17.14 1.52
N SER A 84 -7.17 -16.09 1.25
CA SER A 84 -8.03 -16.04 0.06
C SER A 84 -7.28 -15.72 -1.23
N ILE A 85 -6.11 -15.08 -1.15
CA ILE A 85 -5.35 -14.65 -2.33
C ILE A 85 -4.04 -15.41 -2.52
N GLY A 86 -3.63 -16.20 -1.53
CA GLY A 86 -2.39 -16.97 -1.59
C GLY A 86 -1.15 -16.16 -1.17
N ASP A 87 0.01 -16.73 -1.36
CA ASP A 87 1.27 -16.09 -0.96
C ASP A 87 1.60 -14.88 -1.82
N LEU A 88 2.08 -13.85 -1.15
CA LEU A 88 2.53 -12.61 -1.79
C LEU A 88 4.02 -12.42 -1.54
N PRO A 89 4.76 -11.87 -2.51
CA PRO A 89 6.19 -11.61 -2.34
C PRO A 89 6.49 -10.36 -1.51
N PHE A 90 5.47 -9.68 -1.02
CA PHE A 90 5.59 -8.47 -0.20
C PHE A 90 4.69 -8.60 1.03
N PRO A 91 5.01 -7.88 2.11
CA PRO A 91 4.20 -7.98 3.32
C PRO A 91 2.87 -7.24 3.22
N LEU A 92 1.87 -7.76 3.92
CA LEU A 92 0.64 -7.05 4.22
C LEU A 92 0.65 -6.69 5.70
N LEU A 93 0.25 -5.48 6.03
CA LEU A 93 0.31 -4.93 7.38
C LEU A 93 -1.09 -4.59 7.90
N ALA A 94 -1.30 -4.79 9.19
CA ALA A 94 -2.60 -4.54 9.84
C ALA A 94 -2.62 -3.16 10.50
N ASP A 95 -3.39 -2.24 9.95
CA ASP A 95 -3.59 -0.89 10.52
C ASP A 95 -4.87 -0.91 11.36
N VAL A 96 -4.77 -1.47 12.57
CA VAL A 96 -5.92 -1.81 13.42
C VAL A 96 -6.81 -0.59 13.72
N GLU A 97 -6.21 0.54 14.04
CA GLU A 97 -6.93 1.75 14.44
C GLU A 97 -6.93 2.83 13.36
N ARG A 98 -6.55 2.50 12.15
CA ARG A 98 -6.41 3.45 11.06
C ARG A 98 -5.39 4.57 11.32
N ALA A 99 -4.55 4.44 12.33
CA ALA A 99 -3.59 5.50 12.68
C ALA A 99 -2.67 5.84 11.50
N VAL A 100 -2.20 4.83 10.78
CA VAL A 100 -1.33 5.03 9.62
C VAL A 100 -2.11 5.63 8.46
N GLY A 101 -3.32 5.12 8.17
CA GLY A 101 -4.18 5.70 7.15
C GLY A 101 -4.46 7.17 7.39
N ILE A 102 -4.74 7.52 8.64
CA ILE A 102 -4.97 8.91 9.03
C ILE A 102 -3.70 9.76 8.82
N SER A 103 -2.52 9.24 9.20
CA SER A 103 -1.25 9.97 9.02
C SER A 103 -0.92 10.20 7.55
N TYR A 104 -1.43 9.35 6.65
CA TYR A 104 -1.27 9.50 5.20
C TYR A 104 -2.43 10.27 4.57
N ASN A 105 -3.29 10.88 5.37
CA ASN A 105 -4.44 11.68 4.91
C ASN A 105 -5.42 10.90 4.03
N ILE A 106 -5.62 9.63 4.32
CA ILE A 106 -6.58 8.82 3.57
C ILE A 106 -7.98 9.06 4.14
N PRO A 107 -8.91 9.61 3.32
CA PRO A 107 -10.27 9.81 3.79
C PRO A 107 -11.06 8.51 3.85
N LEU A 108 -12.16 8.52 4.60
CA LEU A 108 -13.11 7.43 4.61
C LEU A 108 -14.13 7.63 3.49
N HIS A 109 -14.36 6.58 2.71
CA HIS A 109 -15.41 6.57 1.72
C HIS A 109 -16.77 6.40 2.42
N LEU A 110 -17.68 7.36 2.22
CA LEU A 110 -18.98 7.39 2.89
C LEU A 110 -18.87 7.30 4.42
N GLY A 111 -17.75 7.75 4.99
CA GLY A 111 -17.51 7.72 6.43
C GLY A 111 -17.27 6.34 7.03
N GLN A 112 -17.13 5.28 6.21
CA GLN A 112 -17.02 3.91 6.70
C GLN A 112 -15.71 3.21 6.37
N PHE A 113 -15.23 3.35 5.14
CA PHE A 113 -14.07 2.59 4.68
C PHE A 113 -12.99 3.52 4.15
N PRO A 114 -11.70 3.24 4.40
CA PRO A 114 -10.63 4.02 3.80
C PRO A 114 -10.68 3.90 2.27
N THR A 115 -10.32 4.98 1.58
CA THR A 115 -10.21 4.94 0.12
C THR A 115 -8.98 4.12 -0.25
N LYS A 116 -9.05 3.46 -1.41
CA LYS A 116 -7.92 2.71 -1.94
C LYS A 116 -6.93 3.71 -2.54
N SER A 117 -5.71 3.71 -2.02
CA SER A 117 -4.69 4.67 -2.44
C SER A 117 -3.33 4.01 -2.44
N SER A 118 -2.47 4.42 -3.37
CA SER A 118 -1.08 4.01 -3.39
C SER A 118 -0.18 5.22 -3.32
N PHE A 119 0.83 5.15 -2.46
CA PHE A 119 1.79 6.22 -2.23
C PHE A 119 3.15 5.77 -2.75
N VAL A 120 3.71 6.52 -3.68
CA VAL A 120 5.06 6.28 -4.20
C VAL A 120 6.01 7.20 -3.46
N ILE A 121 6.94 6.62 -2.72
CA ILE A 121 7.87 7.35 -1.85
C ILE A 121 9.28 7.14 -2.38
N GLY A 122 10.02 8.23 -2.53
CA GLY A 122 11.36 8.19 -3.08
C GLY A 122 12.46 7.91 -2.06
N PRO A 123 13.72 7.77 -2.51
CA PRO A 123 14.86 7.59 -1.61
C PRO A 123 15.08 8.75 -0.63
N ASP A 124 14.51 9.91 -0.93
CA ASP A 124 14.52 11.09 -0.04
C ASP A 124 13.47 11.01 1.06
N ASN A 125 12.72 9.89 1.15
CA ASN A 125 11.62 9.67 2.09
C ASN A 125 10.45 10.63 1.91
N LYS A 126 10.35 11.25 0.75
CA LYS A 126 9.23 12.14 0.43
C LYS A 126 8.23 11.45 -0.48
N VAL A 127 6.96 11.80 -0.31
CA VAL A 127 5.88 11.30 -1.16
C VAL A 127 5.95 12.02 -2.50
N HIS A 128 6.21 11.26 -3.57
CA HIS A 128 6.32 11.80 -4.92
C HIS A 128 5.01 11.73 -5.67
N TYR A 129 4.26 10.63 -5.53
CA TYR A 129 2.99 10.41 -6.22
C TYR A 129 1.98 9.78 -5.29
N VAL A 130 0.72 10.13 -5.49
CA VAL A 130 -0.41 9.49 -4.81
C VAL A 130 -1.45 9.13 -5.86
N TYR A 131 -1.89 7.88 -5.87
CA TYR A 131 -2.87 7.38 -6.83
C TYR A 131 -4.06 6.79 -6.10
N ASP A 132 -5.25 7.22 -6.48
CA ASP A 132 -6.50 6.60 -6.03
C ASP A 132 -6.90 5.55 -7.06
N TRP A 133 -7.19 4.33 -6.58
CA TRP A 133 -7.47 3.21 -7.48
C TRP A 133 -8.83 2.59 -7.16
N LEU A 134 -9.89 3.22 -7.65
CA LEU A 134 -11.26 2.85 -7.31
C LEU A 134 -11.65 1.48 -7.85
N PHE A 135 -11.70 1.32 -9.18
CA PHE A 135 -12.20 0.09 -9.79
C PHE A 135 -11.29 -0.52 -10.86
N ARG A 136 -10.10 0.03 -11.03
CA ARG A 136 -9.20 -0.38 -12.13
C ARG A 136 -7.77 -0.62 -11.62
N PRO A 137 -7.56 -1.66 -10.79
CA PRO A 137 -6.26 -1.89 -10.17
C PRO A 137 -5.14 -2.14 -11.19
N ARG A 138 -5.41 -2.80 -12.32
CA ARG A 138 -4.38 -3.03 -13.34
C ARG A 138 -3.89 -1.74 -13.96
N ARG A 139 -4.81 -0.81 -14.27
CA ARG A 139 -4.43 0.51 -14.78
C ARG A 139 -3.63 1.29 -13.77
N HIS A 140 -4.02 1.18 -12.51
CA HIS A 140 -3.35 1.85 -11.41
C HIS A 140 -1.88 1.42 -11.31
N VAL A 141 -1.63 0.12 -11.30
CA VAL A 141 -0.28 -0.44 -11.22
C VAL A 141 0.53 -0.06 -12.46
N ALA A 142 -0.07 -0.16 -13.66
CA ALA A 142 0.61 0.20 -14.91
C ALA A 142 1.03 1.67 -14.90
N LYS A 143 0.18 2.57 -14.41
CA LYS A 143 0.50 3.98 -14.32
C LYS A 143 1.65 4.26 -13.37
N ILE A 144 1.65 3.59 -12.21
CA ILE A 144 2.75 3.73 -11.26
C ILE A 144 4.07 3.32 -11.91
N LEU A 145 4.10 2.16 -12.58
CA LEU A 145 5.30 1.70 -13.27
C LEU A 145 5.78 2.69 -14.31
N ALA A 146 4.86 3.24 -15.12
CA ALA A 146 5.21 4.21 -16.15
C ALA A 146 5.82 5.47 -15.54
N ASP A 147 5.24 5.98 -14.46
CA ASP A 147 5.72 7.21 -13.81
C ASP A 147 7.07 7.02 -13.13
N MET A 148 7.37 5.82 -12.65
CA MET A 148 8.64 5.52 -12.00
C MET A 148 9.82 5.37 -12.96
N VAL A 149 9.55 5.00 -14.21
CA VAL A 149 10.61 4.77 -15.20
C VAL A 149 11.19 6.08 -15.74
N GLU A 150 10.52 7.18 -15.53
CA GLU A 150 10.99 8.48 -16.00
C GLU A 150 12.04 9.11 -15.09
#